data_4ed19dfdda77c3a1d0943402fb99eca8
#
_entry.id   4ed19dfdda77c3a1d0943402fb99eca8
#
_cell.length_a   1.000
_cell.length_b   1.000
_cell.length_c   1.000
_cell.angle_alpha   90.00
_cell.angle_beta   90.00
_cell.angle_gamma   90.00
#
_symmetry.space_group_name_H-M   'P 1'
#
loop_
_entity.id
_entity.type
_entity.pdbx_description
1 polymer ?
#
loop_
_entity_poly.entity_id
_entity_poly.type
_entity_poly.pdbx_seq_one_letter_code
_entity_poly.pdbx_strand_id
1 'polypeptide(L)'
;MIKLLLTLFIITTIYASDDKKASGIFNLIVKEITKKDSSSVYIHTNIYSLKQYPGNINIVDNCKEADLVILSTTKNIPTECKGKILFGSRYSHMKNSDVIGSFFWQKGRPNILFYSKRLKEHDIKLDSSFDRYIE
;
A
#
# COMPACT_ATOMS: atom_id res chain seq x y z
N MET A 1 -33.54 6.11 -21.01
CA MET A 1 -33.39 5.83 -19.56
C MET A 1 -32.66 4.51 -19.29
N ILE A 2 -33.05 3.40 -19.89
CA ILE A 2 -32.41 2.08 -19.64
C ILE A 2 -30.93 2.07 -20.06
N LYS A 3 -30.57 2.71 -21.19
CA LYS A 3 -29.17 2.81 -21.64
C LYS A 3 -28.28 3.63 -20.70
N LEU A 4 -28.82 4.67 -20.07
CA LEU A 4 -28.09 5.52 -19.13
C LEU A 4 -27.81 4.77 -17.80
N LEU A 5 -28.76 3.98 -17.34
CA LEU A 5 -28.63 3.14 -16.15
C LEU A 5 -27.59 2.03 -16.36
N LEU A 6 -27.53 1.43 -17.56
CA LEU A 6 -26.55 0.39 -17.89
C LEU A 6 -25.14 0.96 -17.93
N THR A 7 -24.98 2.17 -18.47
CA THR A 7 -23.68 2.84 -18.56
C THR A 7 -23.14 3.18 -17.14
N LEU A 8 -24.03 3.63 -16.26
CA LEU A 8 -23.67 3.95 -14.88
C LEU A 8 -23.24 2.70 -14.11
N PHE A 9 -23.91 1.58 -14.33
CA PHE A 9 -23.57 0.30 -13.71
C PHE A 9 -22.20 -0.23 -14.15
N ILE A 10 -21.87 -0.09 -15.43
CA ILE A 10 -20.56 -0.49 -15.98
C ILE A 10 -19.43 0.33 -15.36
N ILE A 11 -19.61 1.66 -15.21
CA ILE A 11 -18.63 2.56 -14.61
C ILE A 11 -18.38 2.15 -13.15
N THR A 12 -19.43 1.87 -12.38
CA THR A 12 -19.31 1.46 -10.97
C THR A 12 -18.55 0.13 -10.84
N THR A 13 -18.77 -0.80 -11.75
CA THR A 13 -18.08 -2.09 -11.76
C THR A 13 -16.59 -1.95 -12.07
N ILE A 14 -16.19 -1.01 -12.96
CA ILE A 14 -14.80 -0.73 -13.29
C ILE A 14 -14.06 -0.16 -12.06
N TYR A 15 -14.62 0.81 -11.35
CA TYR A 15 -14.02 1.39 -10.14
C TYR A 15 -13.88 0.37 -9.02
N ALA A 16 -14.91 -0.44 -8.78
CA ALA A 16 -14.85 -1.51 -7.78
C ALA A 16 -13.77 -2.56 -8.11
N SER A 17 -13.57 -2.88 -9.41
CA SER A 17 -12.52 -3.78 -9.88
C SER A 17 -11.11 -3.22 -9.63
N ASP A 18 -10.90 -1.92 -9.86
CA ASP A 18 -9.61 -1.26 -9.62
C ASP A 18 -9.26 -1.22 -8.13
N ASP A 19 -10.22 -0.91 -7.25
CA ASP A 19 -10.03 -0.91 -5.81
C ASP A 19 -9.71 -2.31 -5.28
N LYS A 20 -10.39 -3.31 -5.77
CA LYS A 20 -10.14 -4.71 -5.41
C LYS A 20 -8.76 -5.16 -5.87
N LYS A 21 -8.35 -4.77 -7.08
CA LYS A 21 -7.02 -5.05 -7.62
C LYS A 21 -5.93 -4.34 -6.79
N ALA A 22 -6.12 -3.08 -6.46
CA ALA A 22 -5.20 -2.31 -5.63
C ALA A 22 -5.04 -2.97 -4.25
N SER A 23 -6.13 -3.38 -3.63
CA SER A 23 -6.09 -4.11 -2.36
C SER A 23 -5.30 -5.40 -2.46
N GLY A 24 -5.49 -6.17 -3.53
CA GLY A 24 -4.73 -7.40 -3.78
C GLY A 24 -3.23 -7.16 -3.86
N ILE A 25 -2.83 -6.07 -4.51
CA ILE A 25 -1.41 -5.68 -4.62
C ILE A 25 -0.87 -5.27 -3.25
N PHE A 26 -1.59 -4.45 -2.48
CA PHE A 26 -1.17 -4.09 -1.12
C PHE A 26 -1.03 -5.32 -0.23
N ASN A 27 -1.96 -6.25 -0.29
CA ASN A 27 -1.91 -7.49 0.49
C ASN A 27 -0.67 -8.32 0.15
N LEU A 28 -0.36 -8.44 -1.13
CA LEU A 28 0.84 -9.14 -1.60
C LEU A 28 2.12 -8.49 -1.06
N ILE A 29 2.20 -7.15 -1.15
CA ILE A 29 3.36 -6.39 -0.68
C ILE A 29 3.52 -6.51 0.84
N VAL A 30 2.44 -6.36 1.59
CA VAL A 30 2.45 -6.47 3.05
C VAL A 30 2.95 -7.85 3.49
N LYS A 31 2.44 -8.91 2.87
CA LYS A 31 2.89 -10.28 3.13
C LYS A 31 4.37 -10.46 2.84
N GLU A 32 4.83 -9.89 1.73
CA GLU A 32 6.24 -9.97 1.33
C GLU A 32 7.17 -9.24 2.31
N ILE A 33 6.78 -8.05 2.76
CA ILE A 33 7.59 -7.27 3.71
C ILE A 33 7.61 -7.92 5.10
N THR A 34 6.45 -8.33 5.60
CA THR A 34 6.30 -8.82 6.99
C THR A 34 6.57 -10.30 7.14
N LYS A 35 6.52 -11.08 6.06
CA LYS A 35 6.62 -12.54 6.04
C LYS A 35 5.55 -13.23 6.89
N LYS A 36 4.41 -12.56 7.09
CA LYS A 36 3.26 -13.07 7.84
C LYS A 36 2.06 -13.24 6.92
N ASP A 37 1.24 -14.26 7.17
CA ASP A 37 -0.01 -14.48 6.43
C ASP A 37 -1.08 -13.44 6.80
N SER A 38 -1.05 -12.93 8.02
CA SER A 38 -1.89 -11.85 8.49
C SER A 38 -1.04 -10.85 9.27
N SER A 39 -1.10 -9.59 8.89
CA SER A 39 -0.32 -8.51 9.48
C SER A 39 -1.21 -7.40 9.99
N SER A 40 -0.78 -6.77 11.08
CA SER A 40 -1.40 -5.55 11.59
C SER A 40 -0.82 -4.35 10.85
N VAL A 41 -1.69 -3.55 10.25
CA VAL A 41 -1.31 -2.39 9.44
C VAL A 41 -2.03 -1.15 9.94
N TYR A 42 -1.26 -0.10 10.21
CA TYR A 42 -1.81 1.23 10.44
C TYR A 42 -1.82 1.98 9.09
N ILE A 43 -2.98 2.52 8.74
CA ILE A 43 -3.13 3.35 7.55
C ILE A 43 -3.16 4.80 8.00
N HIS A 44 -2.11 5.55 7.64
CA HIS A 44 -2.06 6.98 7.96
C HIS A 44 -2.93 7.75 6.98
N THR A 45 -3.99 8.34 7.49
CA THR A 45 -5.11 8.97 6.81
C THR A 45 -6.06 7.91 6.27
N ASN A 46 -6.24 7.77 4.97
CA ASN A 46 -7.20 6.79 4.44
C ASN A 46 -6.77 6.28 3.07
N ILE A 47 -6.88 4.96 2.89
CA ILE A 47 -6.74 4.31 1.58
C ILE A 47 -8.02 3.53 1.31
N TYR A 48 -8.84 4.06 0.42
CA TYR A 48 -10.19 3.56 0.14
C TYR A 48 -10.20 2.08 -0.24
N SER A 49 -9.28 1.64 -1.08
CA SER A 49 -9.21 0.25 -1.52
C SER A 49 -9.03 -0.73 -0.35
N LEU A 50 -8.20 -0.39 0.62
CA LEU A 50 -7.95 -1.21 1.80
C LEU A 50 -9.09 -1.15 2.81
N LYS A 51 -9.78 -0.01 2.89
CA LYS A 51 -10.97 0.13 3.74
C LYS A 51 -12.10 -0.76 3.24
N GLN A 52 -12.30 -0.83 1.93
CA GLN A 52 -13.35 -1.64 1.31
C GLN A 52 -12.99 -3.12 1.21
N TYR A 53 -11.73 -3.43 0.93
CA TYR A 53 -11.23 -4.79 0.70
C TYR A 53 -9.96 -5.04 1.51
N PRO A 54 -10.04 -5.16 2.84
CA PRO A 54 -8.82 -5.32 3.66
C PRO A 54 -8.07 -6.64 3.41
N GLY A 55 -8.76 -7.67 2.94
CA GLY A 55 -8.14 -8.98 2.72
C GLY A 55 -7.61 -9.58 4.01
N ASN A 56 -6.35 -10.00 4.00
CA ASN A 56 -5.68 -10.56 5.18
C ASN A 56 -5.01 -9.50 6.06
N ILE A 57 -5.14 -8.22 5.70
CA ILE A 57 -4.62 -7.12 6.49
C ILE A 57 -5.56 -6.84 7.65
N ASN A 58 -5.01 -6.84 8.88
CA ASN A 58 -5.72 -6.39 10.05
C ASN A 58 -5.43 -4.90 10.26
N ILE A 59 -6.40 -4.04 9.99
CA ILE A 59 -6.25 -2.59 10.12
C ILE A 59 -6.35 -2.22 11.59
N VAL A 60 -5.32 -1.57 12.13
CA VAL A 60 -5.25 -1.11 13.51
C VAL A 60 -5.31 0.41 13.60
N ASP A 61 -5.67 0.94 14.77
CA ASP A 61 -5.95 2.36 14.96
C ASP A 61 -4.70 3.19 15.30
N ASN A 62 -3.57 2.54 15.58
CA ASN A 62 -2.34 3.24 15.97
C ASN A 62 -1.10 2.48 15.50
N CYS A 63 0.02 3.21 15.41
CA CYS A 63 1.29 2.65 14.97
C CYS A 63 1.91 1.65 15.95
N LYS A 64 1.64 1.76 17.24
CA LYS A 64 2.24 0.86 18.23
C LYS A 64 1.90 -0.59 17.97
N GLU A 65 0.68 -0.85 17.55
CA GLU A 65 0.16 -2.19 17.28
C GLU A 65 0.48 -2.67 15.86
N ALA A 66 1.05 -1.81 15.02
CA ALA A 66 1.26 -2.12 13.61
C ALA A 66 2.59 -2.83 13.35
N ASP A 67 2.55 -3.82 12.46
CA ASP A 67 3.74 -4.41 11.85
C ASP A 67 4.29 -3.52 10.73
N LEU A 68 3.41 -2.75 10.09
CA LEU A 68 3.70 -1.93 8.93
C LEU A 68 2.76 -0.73 8.90
N VAL A 69 3.25 0.39 8.41
CA VAL A 69 2.44 1.61 8.20
C VAL A 69 2.33 1.88 6.70
N ILE A 70 1.11 2.02 6.21
CA ILE A 70 0.86 2.44 4.83
C ILE A 70 0.40 3.89 4.83
N LEU A 71 1.06 4.71 4.02
CA LEU A 71 0.84 6.15 3.99
C LEU A 71 -0.08 6.55 2.82
N SER A 72 -1.16 7.26 3.13
CA SER A 72 -1.92 8.02 2.14
C SER A 72 -1.31 9.41 1.91
N THR A 73 -0.59 9.91 2.91
CA THR A 73 0.18 11.16 2.87
C THR A 73 1.42 11.04 3.75
N THR A 74 2.45 11.82 3.45
CA THR A 74 3.64 11.92 4.31
C THR A 74 3.56 13.07 5.30
N LYS A 75 2.44 13.82 5.29
CA LYS A 75 2.21 14.95 6.21
C LYS A 75 1.70 14.44 7.56
N ASN A 76 2.23 15.02 8.63
CA ASN A 76 1.74 14.77 9.99
C ASN A 76 1.74 13.30 10.39
N ILE A 77 2.76 12.55 9.98
CA ILE A 77 2.92 11.16 10.41
C ILE A 77 3.05 11.15 11.94
N PRO A 78 2.22 10.37 12.66
CA PRO A 78 2.29 10.31 14.12
C PRO A 78 3.68 9.93 14.62
N THR A 79 4.12 10.55 15.71
CA THR A 79 5.42 10.26 16.32
C THR A 79 5.56 8.82 16.77
N GLU A 80 4.46 8.17 17.10
CA GLU A 80 4.40 6.74 17.45
C GLU A 80 4.85 5.82 16.31
N CYS A 81 4.83 6.33 15.07
CA CYS A 81 5.26 5.57 13.89
C CYS A 81 6.78 5.56 13.71
N LYS A 82 7.51 6.33 14.52
CA LYS A 82 8.97 6.37 14.44
C LYS A 82 9.56 4.98 14.68
N GLY A 83 10.42 4.55 13.77
CA GLY A 83 11.03 3.22 13.82
C GLY A 83 10.18 2.11 13.19
N LYS A 84 8.94 2.40 12.81
CA LYS A 84 8.11 1.47 12.06
C LYS A 84 8.46 1.50 10.58
N ILE A 85 8.19 0.38 9.89
CA ILE A 85 8.35 0.29 8.45
C ILE A 85 7.26 1.13 7.78
N LEU A 86 7.65 2.10 6.96
CA LEU A 86 6.73 2.97 6.23
C LEU A 86 6.70 2.56 4.75
N PHE A 87 5.50 2.41 4.22
CA PHE A 87 5.27 2.13 2.80
C PHE A 87 4.29 3.14 2.22
N GLY A 88 4.64 3.70 1.05
CA GLY A 88 3.87 4.76 0.43
C GLY A 88 2.80 4.27 -0.54
N SER A 89 1.92 5.19 -0.92
CA SER A 89 0.88 4.97 -1.94
C SER A 89 0.95 5.96 -3.10
N ARG A 90 2.04 6.75 -3.16
CA ARG A 90 2.35 7.69 -4.24
C ARG A 90 3.85 7.70 -4.51
N TYR A 91 4.24 8.00 -5.74
CA TYR A 91 5.66 8.17 -6.08
C TYR A 91 6.33 9.24 -5.22
N SER A 92 5.62 10.37 -4.99
CA SER A 92 6.14 11.48 -4.18
C SER A 92 6.45 11.10 -2.73
N HIS A 93 5.85 10.04 -2.19
CA HIS A 93 6.15 9.57 -0.83
C HIS A 93 7.60 9.08 -0.69
N MET A 94 8.22 8.69 -1.79
CA MET A 94 9.63 8.24 -1.79
C MET A 94 10.62 9.36 -1.46
N LYS A 95 10.20 10.63 -1.48
CA LYS A 95 11.02 11.76 -1.03
C LYS A 95 11.30 11.72 0.47
N ASN A 96 10.42 11.09 1.25
CA ASN A 96 10.68 10.81 2.65
C ASN A 96 11.62 9.62 2.75
N SER A 97 12.82 9.83 3.31
CA SER A 97 13.87 8.80 3.36
C SER A 97 13.53 7.58 4.23
N ASP A 98 12.52 7.70 5.11
CA ASP A 98 12.08 6.59 5.95
C ASP A 98 11.10 5.65 5.24
N VAL A 99 10.62 6.03 4.06
CA VAL A 99 9.70 5.22 3.25
C VAL A 99 10.51 4.22 2.43
N ILE A 100 10.29 2.93 2.64
CA ILE A 100 11.07 1.88 1.98
C ILE A 100 10.69 1.63 0.53
N GLY A 101 9.44 1.91 0.21
CA GLY A 101 8.88 1.67 -1.11
C GLY A 101 7.49 2.27 -1.23
N SER A 102 6.91 2.17 -2.43
CA SER A 102 5.57 2.69 -2.69
C SER A 102 4.87 1.88 -3.79
N PHE A 103 3.55 1.80 -3.67
CA PHE A 103 2.67 1.32 -4.73
C PHE A 103 1.79 2.47 -5.21
N PHE A 104 1.82 2.76 -6.51
CA PHE A 104 1.10 3.90 -7.08
C PHE A 104 0.65 3.61 -8.52
N TRP A 105 -0.36 4.36 -8.94
CA TRP A 105 -0.82 4.32 -10.33
C TRP A 105 -0.10 5.38 -11.15
N GLN A 106 0.39 5.00 -12.32
CA GLN A 106 0.99 5.90 -13.28
C GLN A 106 0.51 5.53 -14.67
N LYS A 107 -0.11 6.49 -15.38
CA LYS A 107 -0.68 6.29 -16.71
C LYS A 107 -1.65 5.08 -16.76
N GLY A 108 -2.47 4.93 -15.72
CA GLY A 108 -3.45 3.85 -15.63
C GLY A 108 -2.86 2.48 -15.30
N ARG A 109 -1.56 2.40 -14.97
CA ARG A 109 -0.88 1.14 -14.64
C ARG A 109 -0.40 1.13 -13.19
N PRO A 110 -0.45 -0.03 -12.52
CA PRO A 110 0.15 -0.17 -11.20
C PRO A 110 1.67 -0.17 -11.30
N ASN A 111 2.32 0.57 -10.40
CA ASN A 111 3.76 0.63 -10.29
C ASN A 111 4.17 0.35 -8.85
N ILE A 112 5.23 -0.42 -8.69
CA ILE A 112 5.81 -0.74 -7.40
C ILE A 112 7.30 -0.35 -7.46
N LEU A 113 7.76 0.36 -6.43
CA LEU A 113 9.14 0.80 -6.34
C LEU A 113 9.65 0.61 -4.91
N PHE A 114 10.81 -0.02 -4.78
CA PHE A 114 11.57 -0.10 -3.53
C PHE A 114 12.98 0.44 -3.76
N TYR A 115 13.56 1.03 -2.71
CA TYR A 115 14.98 1.39 -2.72
C TYR A 115 15.79 0.37 -1.93
N SER A 116 16.76 -0.25 -2.59
CA SER A 116 17.64 -1.29 -2.04
C SER A 116 18.30 -0.86 -0.73
N LYS A 117 18.81 0.37 -0.68
CA LYS A 117 19.43 0.92 0.53
C LYS A 117 18.49 0.95 1.71
N ARG A 118 17.24 1.36 1.49
CA ARG A 118 16.23 1.46 2.55
C ARG A 118 15.75 0.11 3.04
N LEU A 119 15.63 -0.85 2.14
CA LEU A 119 15.36 -2.24 2.50
C LEU A 119 16.44 -2.80 3.43
N LYS A 120 17.71 -2.56 3.11
CA LYS A 120 18.85 -2.98 3.93
C LYS A 120 18.85 -2.34 5.31
N GLU A 121 18.52 -1.06 5.40
CA GLU A 121 18.45 -0.34 6.67
C GLU A 121 17.41 -0.92 7.63
N HIS A 122 16.39 -1.59 7.10
CA HIS A 122 15.33 -2.24 7.88
C HIS A 122 15.45 -3.76 7.95
N ASP A 123 16.57 -4.33 7.48
CA ASP A 123 16.77 -5.78 7.40
C ASP A 123 15.65 -6.51 6.64
N ILE A 124 15.14 -5.88 5.59
CA ILE A 124 14.10 -6.47 4.76
C ILE A 124 14.72 -7.08 3.52
N LYS A 125 14.49 -8.38 3.34
CA LYS A 125 14.89 -9.11 2.13
C LYS A 125 13.64 -9.58 1.40
N LEU A 126 13.42 -9.04 0.22
CA LEU A 126 12.31 -9.45 -0.64
C LEU A 126 12.68 -10.66 -1.46
N ASP A 127 11.69 -11.47 -1.81
CA ASP A 127 11.86 -12.58 -2.74
C ASP A 127 12.36 -12.09 -4.11
N SER A 128 13.12 -12.93 -4.82
CA SER A 128 13.70 -12.60 -6.12
C SER A 128 12.67 -12.17 -7.16
N SER A 129 11.42 -12.59 -7.02
CA SER A 129 10.31 -12.15 -7.87
C SER A 129 10.05 -10.64 -7.80
N PHE A 130 10.56 -9.97 -6.75
CA PHE A 130 10.44 -8.51 -6.58
C PHE A 130 11.65 -7.74 -7.11
N ASP A 131 12.69 -8.40 -7.60
CA ASP A 131 13.94 -7.75 -8.04
C ASP A 131 13.69 -6.63 -9.06
N ARG A 132 12.76 -6.80 -9.97
CA ARG A 132 12.39 -5.79 -10.97
C ARG A 132 11.80 -4.51 -10.40
N TYR A 133 11.37 -4.52 -9.13
CA TYR A 133 10.80 -3.36 -8.45
C TYR A 133 11.82 -2.66 -7.54
N ILE A 134 13.05 -3.13 -7.49
CA ILE A 134 14.09 -2.62 -6.57
C ILE A 134 15.11 -1.79 -7.33
N GLU A 135 15.32 -0.55 -6.89
CA GLU A 135 16.37 0.36 -7.37
C GLU A 135 17.44 0.62 -6.33
#